data_b8fb5f3d293f7c237d8ec58f0706c2da
#
_entry.id   b8fb5f3d293f7c237d8ec58f0706c2da
#
_cell.length_a   1.000
_cell.length_b   1.000
_cell.length_c   1.000
_cell.angle_alpha   90.00
_cell.angle_beta   90.00
_cell.angle_gamma   90.00
#
_symmetry.space_group_name_H-M   'P 1'
#
loop_
_entity.id
_entity.type
_entity.pdbx_description
1 polymer ?
#
loop_
_entity_poly.entity_id
_entity_poly.type
_entity_poly.pdbx_seq_one_letter_code
_entity_poly.pdbx_strand_id
1 'polypeptide(L)'
;VIRHAPYGLLQSNEAPDRPWKSIAMDFITDLPKSEGYDTILVVIDRLTKMSHFIPCSKELDARQFPNLFMKEIVRLHGLLHDIITNRGTLFTIARWKETKGKLGIERRISTAFHPQTEGQPERTNAILGLYLRAYINYQQDDWCGYLPLAEFAYNNGYQETIKNTPFLANCGINPEYEMIGHLIHRKRTKPEEMTQLHETLRNEMLAAQLRQKDYYDRNRKPDPNLQSGDMVWLLPRNIKTTRPSKKLDYKKIGPFEILANIGTSAYKLALSPSMAIHNTFNISLLEPYQDNRFPSQIKEPPPPIQIEGEDEYELDQIIDSRLHYNKFQYRAKWKGHSPEHDKVWYPAENCNNAEHTVQRFHRR
;
A
#
# COMPACT_ATOMS: atom_id res chain seq x y z
N VAL A 1 -23.85 10.09 9.09
CA VAL A 1 -22.62 10.50 9.80
C VAL A 1 -22.20 9.33 10.67
N ILE A 2 -20.93 8.92 10.55
CA ILE A 2 -20.35 7.88 11.41
C ILE A 2 -20.32 8.45 12.82
N ARG A 3 -21.08 7.84 13.73
CA ARG A 3 -21.22 8.32 15.13
C ARG A 3 -20.39 7.53 16.14
N HIS A 4 -19.59 6.57 15.68
CA HIS A 4 -18.75 5.73 16.54
C HIS A 4 -17.31 5.66 16.04
N ALA A 5 -16.40 5.26 16.92
CA ALA A 5 -15.01 5.00 16.57
C ALA A 5 -14.92 3.83 15.56
N PRO A 6 -13.93 3.84 14.64
CA PRO A 6 -13.68 2.74 13.72
C PRO A 6 -13.39 1.45 14.47
N TYR A 7 -13.76 0.31 13.89
CA TYR A 7 -13.43 -1.01 14.41
C TYR A 7 -11.97 -1.40 14.10
N GLY A 8 -11.47 -2.40 14.80
CA GLY A 8 -10.18 -3.03 14.60
C GLY A 8 -9.07 -2.46 15.48
N LEU A 9 -8.63 -3.26 16.44
CA LEU A 9 -7.47 -2.97 17.27
C LEU A 9 -6.18 -3.18 16.49
N LEU A 10 -5.09 -2.55 16.88
CA LEU A 10 -3.79 -2.68 16.24
C LEU A 10 -3.22 -4.08 16.47
N GLN A 11 -2.91 -4.77 15.37
CA GLN A 11 -2.15 -6.01 15.38
C GLN A 11 -0.67 -5.68 15.16
N SER A 12 0.13 -5.82 16.21
CA SER A 12 1.56 -5.58 16.12
C SER A 12 2.26 -6.76 15.45
N ASN A 13 3.22 -6.47 14.56
CA ASN A 13 4.08 -7.52 14.01
C ASN A 13 5.06 -8.01 15.07
N GLU A 14 5.39 -9.30 15.03
CA GLU A 14 6.39 -9.89 15.91
C GLU A 14 7.73 -9.14 15.83
N ALA A 15 8.33 -8.87 16.99
CA ALA A 15 9.65 -8.25 17.06
C ALA A 15 10.74 -9.28 16.71
N PRO A 16 11.63 -8.99 15.73
CA PRO A 16 12.72 -9.87 15.41
C PRO A 16 13.66 -10.11 16.64
N ASP A 17 14.23 -11.30 16.71
CA ASP A 17 15.15 -11.69 17.78
C ASP A 17 16.63 -11.43 17.43
N ARG A 18 16.94 -11.16 16.15
CA ARG A 18 18.29 -10.85 15.66
C ARG A 18 18.25 -9.87 14.50
N PRO A 19 19.36 -9.12 14.27
CA PRO A 19 19.51 -8.28 13.08
C PRO A 19 19.29 -9.07 11.79
N TRP A 20 18.70 -8.42 10.81
CA TRP A 20 18.47 -8.92 9.45
C TRP A 20 17.67 -10.22 9.36
N LYS A 21 16.95 -10.60 10.41
CA LYS A 21 15.98 -11.71 10.36
C LYS A 21 14.71 -11.32 9.62
N SER A 22 14.22 -10.11 9.85
CA SER A 22 13.01 -9.56 9.27
C SER A 22 13.25 -8.13 8.81
N ILE A 23 12.94 -7.85 7.56
CA ILE A 23 13.12 -6.52 6.97
C ILE A 23 11.79 -5.94 6.51
N ALA A 24 11.76 -4.62 6.38
CA ALA A 24 10.71 -3.90 5.66
C ALA A 24 11.31 -3.30 4.38
N MET A 25 10.53 -3.32 3.29
CA MET A 25 10.97 -2.76 2.00
C MET A 25 9.88 -1.90 1.38
N ASP A 26 10.33 -0.83 0.74
CA ASP A 26 9.48 0.02 -0.08
C ASP A 26 10.25 0.60 -1.26
N PHE A 27 9.52 1.15 -2.26
CA PHE A 27 10.11 1.83 -3.40
C PHE A 27 9.71 3.30 -3.42
N ILE A 28 10.69 4.17 -3.63
CA ILE A 28 10.47 5.57 -4.03
C ILE A 28 10.57 5.61 -5.55
N THR A 29 9.44 5.84 -6.21
CA THR A 29 9.31 5.79 -7.68
C THR A 29 9.13 7.15 -8.29
N ASP A 30 9.17 7.18 -9.63
CA ASP A 30 8.87 8.38 -10.43
C ASP A 30 9.85 9.52 -10.18
N LEU A 31 11.12 9.17 -9.87
CA LEU A 31 12.21 10.14 -9.78
C LEU A 31 12.75 10.47 -11.18
N PRO A 32 13.28 11.69 -11.38
CA PRO A 32 14.05 12.00 -12.57
C PRO A 32 15.22 11.03 -12.74
N LYS A 33 15.60 10.72 -13.99
CA LYS A 33 16.72 9.80 -14.24
C LYS A 33 18.03 10.36 -13.73
N SER A 34 18.72 9.60 -12.88
CA SER A 34 20.06 9.87 -12.37
C SER A 34 20.92 8.62 -12.57
N GLU A 35 22.04 8.75 -13.29
CA GLU A 35 22.92 7.62 -13.63
C GLU A 35 22.20 6.43 -14.29
N GLY A 36 21.09 6.68 -14.98
CA GLY A 36 20.26 5.64 -15.62
C GLY A 36 19.18 5.02 -14.73
N TYR A 37 19.11 5.41 -13.46
CA TYR A 37 18.11 4.96 -12.50
C TYR A 37 16.99 6.01 -12.32
N ASP A 38 15.78 5.56 -11.96
CA ASP A 38 14.59 6.39 -11.75
C ASP A 38 13.81 6.00 -10.49
N THR A 39 14.37 5.09 -9.70
CA THR A 39 13.70 4.51 -8.54
C THR A 39 14.72 4.18 -7.45
N ILE A 40 14.35 4.31 -6.18
CA ILE A 40 15.15 3.88 -5.04
C ILE A 40 14.43 2.74 -4.33
N LEU A 41 15.09 1.60 -4.18
CA LEU A 41 14.66 0.54 -3.29
C LEU A 41 15.18 0.84 -1.87
N VAL A 42 14.28 1.07 -0.94
CA VAL A 42 14.58 1.28 0.47
C VAL A 42 14.39 -0.03 1.23
N VAL A 43 15.43 -0.50 1.89
CA VAL A 43 15.44 -1.74 2.68
C VAL A 43 15.82 -1.40 4.11
N ILE A 44 15.03 -1.85 5.10
CA ILE A 44 15.22 -1.50 6.50
C ILE A 44 15.21 -2.77 7.34
N ASP A 45 16.25 -2.99 8.13
CA ASP A 45 16.20 -3.99 9.19
C ASP A 45 15.24 -3.58 10.30
N ARG A 46 14.30 -4.44 10.62
CA ARG A 46 13.24 -4.11 11.57
C ARG A 46 13.76 -4.02 13.02
N LEU A 47 14.82 -4.71 13.37
CA LEU A 47 15.40 -4.66 14.72
C LEU A 47 16.31 -3.45 14.90
N THR A 48 17.38 -3.34 14.12
CA THR A 48 18.43 -2.32 14.29
C THR A 48 18.09 -0.98 13.64
N LYS A 49 17.07 -0.95 12.77
CA LYS A 49 16.70 0.19 11.92
C LYS A 49 17.76 0.56 10.87
N MET A 50 18.76 -0.27 10.70
CA MET A 50 19.75 -0.07 9.65
C MET A 50 19.07 -0.14 8.28
N SER A 51 19.41 0.80 7.42
CA SER A 51 18.75 0.96 6.11
C SER A 51 19.79 0.94 4.99
N HIS A 52 19.35 0.42 3.83
CA HIS A 52 20.04 0.53 2.56
C HIS A 52 19.19 1.28 1.54
N PHE A 53 19.82 2.17 0.78
CA PHE A 53 19.20 2.98 -0.27
C PHE A 53 19.78 2.59 -1.62
N ILE A 54 19.09 1.74 -2.36
CA ILE A 54 19.61 1.07 -3.55
C ILE A 54 19.00 1.68 -4.80
N PRO A 55 19.78 2.34 -5.68
CA PRO A 55 19.26 2.84 -6.94
C PRO A 55 18.89 1.69 -7.86
N CYS A 56 17.75 1.79 -8.51
CA CYS A 56 17.25 0.79 -9.45
C CYS A 56 16.34 1.40 -10.50
N SER A 57 15.94 0.61 -11.50
CA SER A 57 14.97 1.02 -12.49
C SER A 57 13.56 0.58 -12.11
N LYS A 58 12.55 1.40 -12.40
CA LYS A 58 11.14 1.03 -12.30
C LYS A 58 10.81 -0.19 -13.18
N GLU A 59 11.53 -0.35 -14.30
CA GLU A 59 11.39 -1.47 -15.21
C GLU A 59 12.12 -2.74 -14.76
N LEU A 60 12.74 -2.74 -13.55
CA LEU A 60 13.42 -3.90 -12.99
C LEU A 60 12.52 -5.14 -13.07
N ASP A 61 12.94 -6.16 -13.83
CA ASP A 61 12.12 -7.34 -14.06
C ASP A 61 12.13 -8.34 -12.88
N ALA A 62 11.27 -9.37 -12.96
CA ALA A 62 11.15 -10.39 -11.92
C ALA A 62 12.44 -11.24 -11.75
N ARG A 63 13.30 -11.32 -12.77
CA ARG A 63 14.55 -12.11 -12.74
C ARG A 63 15.72 -11.28 -12.22
N GLN A 64 15.72 -9.98 -12.47
CA GLN A 64 16.77 -9.05 -12.06
C GLN A 64 16.68 -8.70 -10.56
N PHE A 65 15.46 -8.58 -10.02
CA PHE A 65 15.25 -8.21 -8.62
C PHE A 65 15.95 -9.16 -7.62
N PRO A 66 15.86 -10.51 -7.72
CA PRO A 66 16.60 -11.41 -6.81
C PRO A 66 18.11 -11.24 -6.88
N ASN A 67 18.66 -10.94 -8.07
CA ASN A 67 20.10 -10.73 -8.24
C ASN A 67 20.54 -9.43 -7.58
N LEU A 68 19.78 -8.33 -7.75
CA LEU A 68 20.02 -7.08 -7.05
C LEU A 68 19.96 -7.28 -5.53
N PHE A 69 18.92 -7.95 -5.06
CA PHE A 69 18.71 -8.24 -3.64
C PHE A 69 19.83 -9.12 -3.05
N MET A 70 20.27 -10.14 -3.79
CA MET A 70 21.43 -10.97 -3.41
C MET A 70 22.70 -10.15 -3.28
N LYS A 71 22.96 -9.28 -4.26
CA LYS A 71 24.16 -8.45 -4.32
C LYS A 71 24.21 -7.41 -3.20
N GLU A 72 23.11 -6.71 -2.95
CA GLU A 72 23.10 -5.55 -2.06
C GLU A 72 22.71 -5.90 -0.61
N ILE A 73 21.94 -6.97 -0.38
CA ILE A 73 21.45 -7.30 0.96
C ILE A 73 21.99 -8.64 1.44
N VAL A 74 21.72 -9.74 0.72
CA VAL A 74 22.08 -11.08 1.20
C VAL A 74 23.60 -11.25 1.35
N ARG A 75 24.38 -10.68 0.44
CA ARG A 75 25.85 -10.69 0.50
C ARG A 75 26.38 -10.03 1.78
N LEU A 76 25.70 -9.01 2.28
CA LEU A 76 26.15 -8.25 3.46
C LEU A 76 25.65 -8.86 4.79
N HIS A 77 24.42 -9.38 4.78
CA HIS A 77 23.67 -9.69 6.01
C HIS A 77 23.24 -11.16 6.11
N GLY A 78 23.47 -11.96 5.08
CA GLY A 78 23.01 -13.34 5.02
C GLY A 78 21.53 -13.47 4.62
N LEU A 79 21.01 -14.70 4.74
CA LEU A 79 19.62 -15.00 4.39
C LEU A 79 18.66 -14.50 5.47
N LEU A 80 17.60 -13.87 5.03
CA LEU A 80 16.51 -13.35 5.84
C LEU A 80 15.45 -14.44 6.05
N HIS A 81 14.65 -14.28 7.07
CA HIS A 81 13.50 -15.16 7.31
C HIS A 81 12.25 -14.63 6.62
N ASP A 82 11.93 -13.34 6.81
CA ASP A 82 10.75 -12.73 6.22
C ASP A 82 10.96 -11.27 5.79
N ILE A 83 10.12 -10.85 4.87
CA ILE A 83 10.09 -9.50 4.33
C ILE A 83 8.67 -8.95 4.43
N ILE A 84 8.54 -7.75 4.99
CA ILE A 84 7.28 -6.99 5.01
C ILE A 84 7.31 -5.98 3.87
N THR A 85 6.28 -6.01 3.02
CA THR A 85 6.13 -5.05 1.92
C THR A 85 4.71 -4.55 1.83
N ASN A 86 4.54 -3.35 1.27
CA ASN A 86 3.23 -2.89 0.84
C ASN A 86 2.72 -3.70 -0.37
N ARG A 87 1.51 -3.40 -0.85
CA ARG A 87 0.91 -4.01 -2.03
C ARG A 87 1.28 -3.31 -3.34
N GLY A 88 2.32 -2.49 -3.34
CA GLY A 88 2.75 -1.75 -4.53
C GLY A 88 2.94 -2.64 -5.75
N THR A 89 2.61 -2.11 -6.92
CA THR A 89 2.68 -2.82 -8.22
C THR A 89 4.08 -3.35 -8.54
N LEU A 90 5.12 -2.71 -7.99
CA LEU A 90 6.51 -3.16 -8.14
C LEU A 90 6.80 -4.46 -7.38
N PHE A 91 6.04 -4.77 -6.33
CA PHE A 91 6.10 -6.05 -5.63
C PHE A 91 5.14 -7.09 -6.25
N THR A 92 5.21 -7.28 -7.56
CA THR A 92 4.33 -8.21 -8.27
C THR A 92 4.49 -9.66 -7.77
N ILE A 93 3.43 -10.46 -7.94
CA ILE A 93 3.43 -11.89 -7.61
C ILE A 93 4.56 -12.62 -8.35
N ALA A 94 4.83 -12.26 -9.60
CA ALA A 94 5.87 -12.88 -10.41
C ALA A 94 7.28 -12.63 -9.86
N ARG A 95 7.62 -11.38 -9.50
CA ARG A 95 8.91 -11.04 -8.85
C ARG A 95 9.10 -11.80 -7.56
N TRP A 96 8.03 -11.88 -6.79
CA TRP A 96 8.09 -12.53 -5.50
C TRP A 96 8.23 -14.05 -5.59
N LYS A 97 7.50 -14.68 -6.53
CA LYS A 97 7.62 -16.13 -6.79
C LYS A 97 9.04 -16.52 -7.16
N GLU A 98 9.69 -15.71 -8.00
CA GLU A 98 11.08 -15.93 -8.41
C GLU A 98 12.04 -15.74 -7.21
N THR A 99 11.87 -14.70 -6.40
CA THR A 99 12.67 -14.45 -5.21
C THR A 99 12.51 -15.56 -4.17
N LYS A 100 11.28 -16.00 -3.89
CA LYS A 100 11.02 -17.14 -2.99
C LYS A 100 11.65 -18.43 -3.51
N GLY A 101 11.52 -18.69 -4.82
CA GLY A 101 12.13 -19.87 -5.44
C GLY A 101 13.66 -19.92 -5.31
N LYS A 102 14.33 -18.77 -5.43
CA LYS A 102 15.80 -18.66 -5.35
C LYS A 102 16.34 -18.55 -3.92
N LEU A 103 15.64 -17.85 -3.04
CA LEU A 103 16.16 -17.46 -1.71
C LEU A 103 15.43 -18.10 -0.53
N GLY A 104 14.28 -18.75 -0.75
CA GLY A 104 13.50 -19.38 0.32
C GLY A 104 12.84 -18.41 1.31
N ILE A 105 12.80 -17.10 1.00
CA ILE A 105 12.35 -16.04 1.92
C ILE A 105 10.82 -15.94 1.91
N GLU A 106 10.20 -15.83 3.08
CA GLU A 106 8.75 -15.62 3.19
C GLU A 106 8.38 -14.14 3.04
N ARG A 107 7.29 -13.88 2.32
CA ARG A 107 6.71 -12.55 2.20
C ARG A 107 5.51 -12.41 3.13
N ARG A 108 5.51 -11.37 3.96
CA ARG A 108 4.36 -10.92 4.73
C ARG A 108 3.82 -9.63 4.09
N ILE A 109 2.61 -9.68 3.58
CA ILE A 109 1.98 -8.53 2.92
C ILE A 109 1.15 -7.77 3.95
N SER A 110 1.30 -6.46 4.02
CA SER A 110 0.40 -5.62 4.81
C SER A 110 -1.03 -5.69 4.26
N THR A 111 -2.00 -5.55 5.16
CA THR A 111 -3.42 -5.52 4.74
C THR A 111 -3.73 -4.27 3.94
N ALA A 112 -4.59 -4.41 2.91
CA ALA A 112 -4.99 -3.29 2.08
C ALA A 112 -5.61 -2.16 2.92
N PHE A 113 -5.25 -0.92 2.59
CA PHE A 113 -5.78 0.31 3.22
C PHE A 113 -5.47 0.46 4.73
N HIS A 114 -4.42 -0.23 5.24
CA HIS A 114 -3.97 -0.08 6.62
C HIS A 114 -2.47 0.20 6.68
N PRO A 115 -2.01 1.41 6.32
CA PRO A 115 -0.59 1.78 6.23
C PRO A 115 0.13 1.76 7.58
N GLN A 116 -0.59 1.71 8.68
CA GLN A 116 -0.05 1.76 10.04
C GLN A 116 0.81 0.55 10.43
N THR A 117 0.71 -0.56 9.69
CA THR A 117 1.57 -1.75 9.87
C THR A 117 2.98 -1.54 9.30
N GLU A 118 3.16 -0.52 8.46
CA GLU A 118 4.37 -0.24 7.67
C GLU A 118 4.97 1.15 7.89
N GLY A 119 4.60 1.86 8.92
CA GLY A 119 5.06 3.24 9.17
C GLY A 119 6.59 3.43 9.25
N GLN A 120 7.40 2.35 9.21
CA GLN A 120 8.86 2.44 9.20
C GLN A 120 9.40 2.84 7.82
N PRO A 121 9.08 2.13 6.71
CA PRO A 121 9.53 2.56 5.38
C PRO A 121 9.05 3.95 5.01
N GLU A 122 7.79 4.29 5.31
CA GLU A 122 7.24 5.61 5.03
C GLU A 122 8.02 6.73 5.73
N ARG A 123 8.35 6.53 7.02
CA ARG A 123 9.16 7.49 7.77
C ARG A 123 10.57 7.61 7.22
N THR A 124 11.21 6.49 6.86
CA THR A 124 12.54 6.49 6.26
C THR A 124 12.53 7.17 4.90
N ASN A 125 11.53 6.91 4.07
CA ASN A 125 11.34 7.58 2.77
C ASN A 125 11.18 9.09 2.95
N ALA A 126 10.44 9.53 3.98
CA ALA A 126 10.29 10.95 4.28
C ALA A 126 11.62 11.60 4.69
N ILE A 127 12.43 10.92 5.53
CA ILE A 127 13.76 11.41 5.96
C ILE A 127 14.70 11.45 4.76
N LEU A 128 14.76 10.38 3.94
CA LEU A 128 15.57 10.38 2.72
C LEU A 128 15.16 11.47 1.77
N GLY A 129 13.86 11.68 1.57
CA GLY A 129 13.36 12.77 0.74
C GLY A 129 13.70 14.17 1.27
N LEU A 130 13.77 14.35 2.60
CA LEU A 130 14.26 15.61 3.19
C LEU A 130 15.74 15.81 2.91
N TYR A 131 16.55 14.75 3.09
CA TYR A 131 17.99 14.79 2.82
C TYR A 131 18.26 15.11 1.36
N LEU A 132 17.69 14.37 0.42
CA LEU A 132 17.90 14.59 -1.00
C LEU A 132 17.50 16.01 -1.43
N ARG A 133 16.36 16.51 -0.98
CA ARG A 133 15.93 17.90 -1.29
C ARG A 133 16.92 18.99 -0.84
N ALA A 134 17.72 18.71 0.17
CA ALA A 134 18.70 19.69 0.67
C ALA A 134 19.98 19.75 -0.18
N TYR A 135 20.30 18.69 -0.93
CA TYR A 135 21.59 18.54 -1.59
C TYR A 135 21.53 18.39 -3.10
N ILE A 136 20.43 17.89 -3.67
CA ILE A 136 20.30 17.68 -5.12
C ILE A 136 20.20 19.01 -5.88
N ASN A 137 20.65 19.00 -7.13
CA ASN A 137 20.58 20.14 -8.03
C ASN A 137 19.12 20.47 -8.44
N TYR A 138 18.94 21.59 -9.17
CA TYR A 138 17.62 22.04 -9.63
C TYR A 138 16.97 21.04 -10.61
N GLN A 139 17.76 20.37 -11.47
CA GLN A 139 17.30 19.38 -12.44
C GLN A 139 16.91 18.04 -11.78
N GLN A 140 17.36 17.83 -10.54
CA GLN A 140 17.10 16.60 -9.76
C GLN A 140 17.62 15.33 -10.45
N ASP A 141 18.72 15.42 -11.20
CA ASP A 141 19.30 14.31 -11.97
C ASP A 141 20.59 13.75 -11.37
N ASP A 142 20.98 14.22 -10.19
CA ASP A 142 22.21 13.84 -9.47
C ASP A 142 21.96 13.09 -8.14
N TRP A 143 20.71 12.74 -7.85
CA TRP A 143 20.32 12.13 -6.56
C TRP A 143 21.04 10.79 -6.29
N CYS A 144 21.39 10.02 -7.34
CA CYS A 144 22.05 8.73 -7.19
C CYS A 144 23.42 8.88 -6.48
N GLY A 145 24.19 9.91 -6.82
CA GLY A 145 25.47 10.20 -6.20
C GLY A 145 25.40 10.56 -4.71
N TYR A 146 24.24 11.03 -4.23
CA TYR A 146 24.05 11.38 -2.81
C TYR A 146 23.54 10.21 -1.96
N LEU A 147 23.09 9.09 -2.54
CA LEU A 147 22.56 7.97 -1.79
C LEU A 147 23.54 7.37 -0.78
N PRO A 148 24.83 7.15 -1.10
CA PRO A 148 25.78 6.60 -0.14
C PRO A 148 25.94 7.49 1.11
N LEU A 149 25.97 8.82 0.91
CA LEU A 149 26.11 9.76 2.02
C LEU A 149 24.79 9.87 2.83
N ALA A 150 23.64 9.82 2.15
CA ALA A 150 22.33 9.79 2.80
C ALA A 150 22.16 8.52 3.65
N GLU A 151 22.58 7.35 3.14
CA GLU A 151 22.57 6.09 3.86
C GLU A 151 23.49 6.13 5.09
N PHE A 152 24.69 6.65 4.92
CA PHE A 152 25.63 6.83 6.04
C PHE A 152 25.04 7.76 7.11
N ALA A 153 24.53 8.91 6.73
CA ALA A 153 23.94 9.90 7.63
C ALA A 153 22.73 9.32 8.39
N TYR A 154 21.85 8.59 7.68
CA TYR A 154 20.72 7.91 8.29
C TYR A 154 21.16 6.87 9.32
N ASN A 155 22.11 5.99 8.96
CA ASN A 155 22.56 4.90 9.82
C ASN A 155 23.42 5.38 10.99
N ASN A 156 24.01 6.56 10.91
CA ASN A 156 24.75 7.21 12.00
C ASN A 156 23.85 8.13 12.87
N GLY A 157 22.62 8.36 12.46
CA GLY A 157 21.65 9.15 13.18
C GLY A 157 21.00 8.39 14.35
N TYR A 158 20.71 9.11 15.44
CA TYR A 158 20.00 8.53 16.58
C TYR A 158 18.56 8.21 16.23
N GLN A 159 18.13 6.99 16.53
CA GLN A 159 16.77 6.50 16.31
C GLN A 159 16.00 6.34 17.63
N GLU A 160 14.95 7.14 17.80
CA GLU A 160 14.17 7.17 19.04
C GLU A 160 13.55 5.82 19.42
N THR A 161 13.21 4.99 18.42
CA THR A 161 12.58 3.68 18.66
C THR A 161 13.53 2.68 19.32
N ILE A 162 14.82 2.73 18.98
CA ILE A 162 15.83 1.83 19.49
C ILE A 162 16.77 2.52 20.49
N LYS A 163 16.58 3.81 20.74
CA LYS A 163 17.42 4.63 21.64
C LYS A 163 18.90 4.55 21.32
N ASN A 164 19.22 4.39 20.05
CA ASN A 164 20.58 4.19 19.57
C ASN A 164 20.72 4.53 18.09
N THR A 165 21.95 4.46 17.55
CA THR A 165 22.17 4.56 16.10
C THR A 165 22.08 3.18 15.46
N PRO A 166 21.59 3.06 14.21
CA PRO A 166 21.61 1.81 13.46
C PRO A 166 22.99 1.17 13.32
N PHE A 167 24.04 1.96 13.12
CA PHE A 167 25.41 1.42 13.06
C PHE A 167 25.83 0.76 14.37
N LEU A 168 25.62 1.41 15.51
CA LEU A 168 25.97 0.80 16.80
C LEU A 168 25.11 -0.45 17.04
N ALA A 169 23.82 -0.37 16.74
CA ALA A 169 22.89 -1.49 16.91
C ALA A 169 23.24 -2.71 16.05
N ASN A 170 23.76 -2.50 14.83
CA ASN A 170 24.09 -3.57 13.89
C ASN A 170 25.56 -4.02 13.98
N CYS A 171 26.48 -3.06 14.05
CA CYS A 171 27.91 -3.32 13.92
C CYS A 171 28.68 -3.22 15.26
N GLY A 172 28.04 -2.74 16.31
CA GLY A 172 28.68 -2.51 17.61
C GLY A 172 29.62 -1.31 17.65
N ILE A 173 29.65 -0.50 16.64
CA ILE A 173 30.44 0.74 16.53
C ILE A 173 29.70 1.78 15.73
N ASN A 174 29.92 3.06 16.07
CA ASN A 174 29.56 4.19 15.20
C ASN A 174 30.77 4.55 14.34
N PRO A 175 30.65 4.58 13.00
CA PRO A 175 31.69 5.12 12.16
C PRO A 175 31.90 6.60 12.45
N GLU A 176 33.15 7.05 12.48
CA GLU A 176 33.48 8.45 12.62
C GLU A 176 33.44 9.14 11.27
N TYR A 177 32.93 10.38 11.26
CA TYR A 177 32.86 11.21 10.06
C TYR A 177 34.04 12.20 9.97
N GLU A 178 34.80 12.39 11.06
CA GLU A 178 35.89 13.37 11.08
C GLU A 178 37.14 12.84 10.39
N MET A 179 37.54 13.51 9.31
CA MET A 179 38.78 13.26 8.58
C MET A 179 40.02 13.88 9.27
N ILE A 180 39.96 14.33 10.53
CA ILE A 180 41.02 15.04 11.20
C ILE A 180 41.46 14.33 12.52
N GLY A 181 42.52 13.60 12.47
CA GLY A 181 43.69 13.67 13.31
C GLY A 181 43.62 13.22 14.77
N HIS A 182 42.59 12.55 15.28
CA HIS A 182 42.68 11.92 16.60
C HIS A 182 42.34 10.43 16.48
N LEU A 183 43.36 9.59 16.68
CA LEU A 183 43.24 8.15 16.91
C LEU A 183 42.52 7.94 18.25
N ILE A 184 41.19 8.16 18.27
CA ILE A 184 40.37 7.71 19.37
C ILE A 184 40.31 6.19 19.27
N HIS A 185 40.80 5.50 20.27
CA HIS A 185 40.73 4.04 20.39
C HIS A 185 39.28 3.63 20.34
N ARG A 186 38.79 3.16 19.16
CA ARG A 186 37.47 2.60 18.97
C ARG A 186 37.32 1.38 19.85
N LYS A 187 36.60 1.54 20.96
CA LYS A 187 36.20 0.40 21.77
C LYS A 187 35.16 -0.39 20.98
N ARG A 188 35.55 -1.49 20.35
CA ARG A 188 34.60 -2.43 19.77
C ARG A 188 33.76 -3.05 20.88
N THR A 189 32.45 -3.04 20.70
CA THR A 189 31.53 -3.76 21.59
C THR A 189 31.85 -5.25 21.53
N LYS A 190 32.00 -5.89 22.67
CA LYS A 190 32.29 -7.34 22.75
C LYS A 190 31.04 -8.15 22.31
N PRO A 191 31.20 -9.40 21.85
CA PRO A 191 30.06 -10.24 21.42
C PRO A 191 28.97 -10.38 22.48
N GLU A 192 29.36 -10.50 23.75
CA GLU A 192 28.41 -10.61 24.88
C GLU A 192 27.63 -9.30 25.08
N GLU A 193 28.30 -8.15 24.96
CA GLU A 193 27.73 -6.84 25.04
C GLU A 193 26.77 -6.60 23.86
N MET A 194 27.07 -7.12 22.64
CA MET A 194 26.19 -7.07 21.47
C MET A 194 24.94 -7.89 21.69
N THR A 195 25.00 -9.06 22.27
CA THR A 195 23.82 -9.88 22.58
C THR A 195 22.91 -9.13 23.55
N GLN A 196 23.48 -8.57 24.63
CA GLN A 196 22.70 -7.75 25.57
C GLN A 196 22.11 -6.52 24.91
N LEU A 197 22.84 -5.86 24.01
CA LEU A 197 22.33 -4.73 23.24
C LEU A 197 21.11 -5.16 22.39
N HIS A 198 21.20 -6.27 21.67
CA HIS A 198 20.08 -6.76 20.84
C HIS A 198 18.85 -7.13 21.68
N GLU A 199 19.03 -7.70 22.86
CA GLU A 199 17.92 -7.95 23.80
C GLU A 199 17.28 -6.62 24.26
N THR A 200 18.10 -5.62 24.59
CA THR A 200 17.64 -4.29 24.95
C THR A 200 16.87 -3.65 23.81
N LEU A 201 17.39 -3.67 22.57
CA LEU A 201 16.72 -3.15 21.38
C LEU A 201 15.37 -3.82 21.15
N ARG A 202 15.30 -5.13 21.33
CA ARG A 202 14.06 -5.90 21.22
C ARG A 202 13.03 -5.44 22.25
N ASN A 203 13.46 -5.25 23.50
CA ASN A 203 12.58 -4.78 24.58
C ASN A 203 12.08 -3.35 24.32
N GLU A 204 12.96 -2.45 23.88
CA GLU A 204 12.56 -1.07 23.49
C GLU A 204 11.58 -1.08 22.32
N MET A 205 11.79 -1.94 21.32
CA MET A 205 10.87 -2.10 20.21
C MET A 205 9.51 -2.61 20.66
N LEU A 206 9.45 -3.60 21.55
CA LEU A 206 8.21 -4.11 22.13
C LEU A 206 7.49 -3.02 22.93
N ALA A 207 8.22 -2.27 23.76
CA ALA A 207 7.65 -1.14 24.49
C ALA A 207 7.11 -0.05 23.57
N ALA A 208 7.81 0.25 22.48
CA ALA A 208 7.33 1.20 21.48
C ALA A 208 6.06 0.70 20.77
N GLN A 209 5.98 -0.59 20.44
CA GLN A 209 4.79 -1.22 19.84
C GLN A 209 3.59 -1.18 20.80
N LEU A 210 3.81 -1.43 22.10
CA LEU A 210 2.75 -1.33 23.11
C LEU A 210 2.22 0.11 23.22
N ARG A 211 3.09 1.11 23.30
CA ARG A 211 2.68 2.51 23.30
C ARG A 211 1.91 2.90 22.03
N GLN A 212 2.37 2.46 20.87
CA GLN A 212 1.67 2.67 19.60
C GLN A 212 0.29 2.02 19.60
N LYS A 213 0.20 0.77 20.10
CA LYS A 213 -1.05 0.03 20.24
C LYS A 213 -2.03 0.75 21.14
N ASP A 214 -1.60 1.14 22.34
CA ASP A 214 -2.43 1.87 23.30
C ASP A 214 -2.98 3.17 22.72
N TYR A 215 -2.12 3.96 22.06
CA TYR A 215 -2.53 5.21 21.44
C TYR A 215 -3.54 4.98 20.31
N TYR A 216 -3.30 3.97 19.48
CA TYR A 216 -4.16 3.61 18.37
C TYR A 216 -5.52 3.08 18.84
N ASP A 217 -5.52 2.21 19.85
CA ASP A 217 -6.71 1.50 20.31
C ASP A 217 -7.66 2.40 21.12
N ARG A 218 -7.15 3.49 21.75
CA ARG A 218 -7.97 4.46 22.53
C ARG A 218 -9.17 4.99 21.75
N ASN A 219 -9.04 5.16 20.45
CA ASN A 219 -10.09 5.68 19.58
C ASN A 219 -10.66 4.60 18.65
N ARG A 220 -10.63 3.33 19.06
CA ARG A 220 -11.09 2.20 18.27
C ARG A 220 -12.04 1.32 19.06
N LYS A 221 -12.88 0.59 18.33
CA LYS A 221 -13.73 -0.45 18.89
C LYS A 221 -13.17 -1.84 18.56
N PRO A 222 -13.36 -2.83 19.45
CA PRO A 222 -13.02 -4.21 19.13
C PRO A 222 -13.79 -4.69 17.90
N ASP A 223 -13.31 -5.76 17.30
CA ASP A 223 -13.97 -6.43 16.17
C ASP A 223 -15.39 -6.85 16.58
N PRO A 224 -16.42 -6.52 15.79
CA PRO A 224 -17.79 -6.98 16.03
C PRO A 224 -18.01 -8.48 15.69
N ASN A 225 -16.93 -9.26 15.46
CA ASN A 225 -16.95 -10.69 15.11
C ASN A 225 -17.81 -10.99 13.87
N LEU A 226 -17.58 -10.26 12.80
CA LEU A 226 -18.27 -10.46 11.54
C LEU A 226 -17.97 -11.86 10.96
N GLN A 227 -19.01 -12.50 10.43
CA GLN A 227 -18.93 -13.83 9.82
C GLN A 227 -19.18 -13.77 8.30
N SER A 228 -18.81 -14.85 7.60
CA SER A 228 -19.22 -15.02 6.20
C SER A 228 -20.74 -15.06 6.10
N GLY A 229 -21.33 -14.32 5.17
CA GLY A 229 -22.76 -14.11 5.01
C GLY A 229 -23.31 -12.85 5.67
N ASP A 230 -22.57 -12.23 6.60
CA ASP A 230 -22.99 -10.96 7.20
C ASP A 230 -22.95 -9.82 6.17
N MET A 231 -23.92 -8.91 6.30
CA MET A 231 -23.97 -7.71 5.47
C MET A 231 -23.25 -6.54 6.13
N VAL A 232 -22.46 -5.80 5.36
CA VAL A 232 -21.68 -4.66 5.85
C VAL A 232 -21.75 -3.45 4.93
N TRP A 233 -21.66 -2.27 5.51
CA TRP A 233 -21.40 -1.02 4.80
C TRP A 233 -19.91 -0.82 4.61
N LEU A 234 -19.48 -0.43 3.40
CA LEU A 234 -18.10 -0.03 3.10
C LEU A 234 -17.97 1.50 3.20
N LEU A 235 -16.95 1.97 3.93
CA LEU A 235 -16.60 3.39 4.07
C LEU A 235 -15.61 3.80 2.97
N PRO A 236 -15.99 4.68 2.03
CA PRO A 236 -15.16 5.03 0.86
C PRO A 236 -14.07 6.06 1.17
N ARG A 237 -13.30 5.90 2.26
CA ARG A 237 -12.32 6.91 2.69
C ARG A 237 -11.24 7.19 1.65
N ASN A 238 -10.73 6.12 1.00
CA ASN A 238 -9.65 6.18 -0.01
C ASN A 238 -10.11 5.66 -1.37
N ILE A 239 -11.42 5.59 -1.60
CA ILE A 239 -12.00 5.15 -2.85
C ILE A 239 -12.39 6.41 -3.63
N LYS A 240 -11.88 6.52 -4.86
CA LYS A 240 -12.34 7.56 -5.79
C LYS A 240 -13.67 7.11 -6.38
N THR A 241 -14.65 7.96 -6.28
CA THR A 241 -15.97 7.76 -6.89
C THR A 241 -16.10 8.68 -8.09
N THR A 242 -17.01 8.37 -9.01
CA THR A 242 -17.32 9.19 -10.19
C THR A 242 -18.02 10.49 -9.86
N ARG A 243 -18.40 10.71 -8.58
CA ARG A 243 -19.11 11.92 -8.18
C ARG A 243 -18.20 13.16 -8.20
N PRO A 244 -18.67 14.28 -8.77
CA PRO A 244 -17.85 15.49 -8.94
C PRO A 244 -17.38 16.11 -7.63
N SER A 245 -18.11 15.92 -6.53
CA SER A 245 -17.80 16.54 -5.25
C SER A 245 -17.78 15.53 -4.11
N LYS A 246 -16.60 15.36 -3.47
CA LYS A 246 -16.46 14.54 -2.24
C LYS A 246 -17.35 15.01 -1.08
N LYS A 247 -17.71 16.29 -1.02
CA LYS A 247 -18.57 16.83 0.04
C LYS A 247 -20.00 16.30 -0.03
N LEU A 248 -20.47 15.98 -1.24
CA LEU A 248 -21.80 15.46 -1.52
C LEU A 248 -21.81 13.97 -1.84
N ASP A 249 -20.68 13.32 -1.68
CA ASP A 249 -20.52 11.89 -1.96
C ASP A 249 -21.10 10.99 -0.86
N TYR A 250 -21.34 9.73 -1.21
CA TYR A 250 -21.83 8.74 -0.26
C TYR A 250 -20.82 8.51 0.87
N LYS A 251 -21.31 8.54 2.11
CA LYS A 251 -20.51 8.25 3.31
C LYS A 251 -20.34 6.75 3.55
N LYS A 252 -21.22 5.94 2.95
CA LYS A 252 -21.26 4.47 3.05
C LYS A 252 -21.75 3.92 1.72
N ILE A 253 -21.15 2.83 1.26
CA ILE A 253 -21.49 2.12 0.03
C ILE A 253 -21.92 0.71 0.40
N GLY A 254 -22.84 0.14 -0.30
CA GLY A 254 -23.38 -1.21 -0.08
C GLY A 254 -24.87 -1.19 0.27
N PRO A 255 -25.40 -2.14 1.09
CA PRO A 255 -24.60 -3.13 1.83
C PRO A 255 -23.98 -4.21 0.96
N PHE A 256 -22.84 -4.78 1.39
CA PHE A 256 -22.15 -5.88 0.72
C PHE A 256 -22.08 -7.09 1.65
N GLU A 257 -22.19 -8.28 1.08
CA GLU A 257 -22.03 -9.54 1.80
C GLU A 257 -20.55 -9.85 2.03
N ILE A 258 -20.21 -10.37 3.20
CA ILE A 258 -18.88 -10.90 3.52
C ILE A 258 -18.76 -12.32 2.94
N LEU A 259 -17.82 -12.51 2.03
CA LEU A 259 -17.53 -13.82 1.42
C LEU A 259 -16.61 -14.68 2.29
N ALA A 260 -15.60 -14.06 2.91
CA ALA A 260 -14.61 -14.76 3.72
C ALA A 260 -13.84 -13.79 4.63
N ASN A 261 -13.35 -14.32 5.75
CA ASN A 261 -12.41 -13.64 6.63
C ASN A 261 -10.97 -13.88 6.11
N ILE A 262 -10.17 -12.83 6.00
CA ILE A 262 -8.78 -12.90 5.57
C ILE A 262 -7.88 -12.46 6.73
N GLY A 263 -7.37 -13.43 7.50
CA GLY A 263 -6.64 -13.14 8.74
C GLY A 263 -7.54 -12.57 9.83
N THR A 264 -6.98 -11.76 10.72
CA THR A 264 -7.63 -11.28 11.96
C THR A 264 -8.38 -9.94 11.80
N SER A 265 -8.18 -9.21 10.71
CA SER A 265 -8.69 -7.83 10.60
C SER A 265 -9.12 -7.44 9.19
N ALA A 266 -9.19 -8.38 8.25
CA ALA A 266 -9.58 -8.11 6.88
C ALA A 266 -10.67 -9.08 6.40
N TYR A 267 -11.58 -8.56 5.57
CA TYR A 267 -12.75 -9.27 5.08
C TYR A 267 -12.85 -9.13 3.57
N LYS A 268 -13.17 -10.22 2.89
CA LYS A 268 -13.44 -10.25 1.46
C LYS A 268 -14.93 -10.01 1.23
N LEU A 269 -15.26 -9.00 0.42
CA LEU A 269 -16.64 -8.60 0.13
C LEU A 269 -17.09 -9.07 -1.24
N ALA A 270 -18.39 -9.33 -1.38
CA ALA A 270 -19.07 -9.54 -2.65
C ALA A 270 -19.33 -8.19 -3.33
N LEU A 271 -18.35 -7.68 -4.08
CA LEU A 271 -18.51 -6.44 -4.84
C LEU A 271 -19.21 -6.68 -6.17
N SER A 272 -19.87 -5.64 -6.70
CA SER A 272 -20.38 -5.67 -8.06
C SER A 272 -19.22 -5.82 -9.08
N PRO A 273 -19.41 -6.57 -10.18
CA PRO A 273 -18.40 -6.66 -11.26
C PRO A 273 -17.99 -5.32 -11.86
N SER A 274 -18.86 -4.30 -11.77
CA SER A 274 -18.58 -2.94 -12.20
C SER A 274 -17.63 -2.16 -11.31
N MET A 275 -17.33 -2.67 -10.11
CA MET A 275 -16.39 -2.05 -9.17
C MET A 275 -14.98 -2.60 -9.40
N ALA A 276 -14.15 -1.88 -10.16
CA ALA A 276 -12.75 -2.25 -10.47
C ALA A 276 -11.79 -2.04 -9.28
N ILE A 277 -12.19 -2.46 -8.06
CA ILE A 277 -11.38 -2.36 -6.85
C ILE A 277 -11.12 -3.73 -6.23
N HIS A 278 -10.05 -3.81 -5.44
CA HIS A 278 -9.74 -5.04 -4.71
C HIS A 278 -10.85 -5.30 -3.67
N ASN A 279 -11.37 -6.52 -3.64
CA ASN A 279 -12.52 -6.90 -2.81
C ASN A 279 -12.20 -7.22 -1.34
N THR A 280 -10.95 -7.03 -0.90
CA THR A 280 -10.53 -7.28 0.50
C THR A 280 -10.28 -5.97 1.22
N PHE A 281 -10.99 -5.75 2.31
CA PHE A 281 -10.96 -4.51 3.09
C PHE A 281 -10.64 -4.79 4.56
N ASN A 282 -9.93 -3.84 5.19
CA ASN A 282 -9.72 -3.88 6.63
C ASN A 282 -11.02 -3.53 7.37
N ILE A 283 -11.22 -4.14 8.51
CA ILE A 283 -12.41 -3.93 9.36
C ILE A 283 -12.66 -2.47 9.73
N SER A 284 -11.62 -1.64 9.79
CA SER A 284 -11.77 -0.20 10.05
C SER A 284 -12.54 0.56 8.98
N LEU A 285 -12.70 -0.03 7.80
CA LEU A 285 -13.50 0.51 6.68
C LEU A 285 -14.89 -0.12 6.60
N LEU A 286 -15.22 -1.04 7.50
CA LEU A 286 -16.48 -1.76 7.50
C LEU A 286 -17.36 -1.33 8.68
N GLU A 287 -18.66 -1.30 8.46
CA GLU A 287 -19.67 -1.16 9.50
C GLU A 287 -20.74 -2.25 9.34
N PRO A 288 -21.13 -2.93 10.43
CA PRO A 288 -22.22 -3.90 10.37
C PRO A 288 -23.48 -3.26 9.79
N TYR A 289 -24.12 -3.95 8.85
CA TYR A 289 -25.43 -3.56 8.35
C TYR A 289 -26.49 -3.97 9.36
N GLN A 290 -27.39 -3.05 9.67
CA GLN A 290 -28.57 -3.34 10.48
C GLN A 290 -29.79 -3.11 9.59
N ASP A 291 -30.65 -4.08 9.52
CA ASP A 291 -31.91 -3.96 8.81
C ASP A 291 -32.74 -2.78 9.33
N ASN A 292 -33.34 -2.05 8.40
CA ASN A 292 -34.25 -1.00 8.77
C ASN A 292 -35.46 -1.58 9.49
N ARG A 293 -35.66 -1.17 10.74
CA ARG A 293 -36.82 -1.60 11.53
C ARG A 293 -38.17 -1.10 10.98
N PHE A 294 -38.11 -0.16 10.03
CA PHE A 294 -39.31 0.45 9.42
C PHE A 294 -39.31 0.18 7.90
N PRO A 295 -40.27 -0.61 7.38
CA PRO A 295 -40.35 -0.92 5.95
C PRO A 295 -40.44 0.32 5.04
N SER A 296 -41.00 1.41 5.55
CA SER A 296 -41.12 2.69 4.81
C SER A 296 -39.79 3.44 4.65
N GLN A 297 -38.69 2.99 5.27
CA GLN A 297 -37.36 3.59 5.18
C GLN A 297 -36.41 2.81 4.26
N ILE A 298 -36.91 1.80 3.55
CA ILE A 298 -36.13 1.10 2.53
C ILE A 298 -35.82 2.12 1.42
N LYS A 299 -34.62 2.68 1.44
CA LYS A 299 -34.06 3.38 0.29
C LYS A 299 -33.38 2.36 -0.58
N GLU A 300 -33.66 2.37 -1.87
CA GLU A 300 -32.89 1.58 -2.82
C GLU A 300 -31.41 1.84 -2.61
N PRO A 301 -30.57 0.78 -2.63
CA PRO A 301 -29.13 0.97 -2.54
C PRO A 301 -28.68 1.96 -3.63
N PRO A 302 -27.73 2.84 -3.31
CA PRO A 302 -27.19 3.74 -4.31
C PRO A 302 -26.68 2.94 -5.52
N PRO A 303 -26.84 3.46 -6.75
CA PRO A 303 -26.38 2.74 -7.94
C PRO A 303 -24.89 2.41 -7.84
N PRO A 304 -24.45 1.34 -8.48
CA PRO A 304 -23.05 0.93 -8.45
C PRO A 304 -22.15 2.10 -8.86
N ILE A 305 -21.10 2.31 -8.07
CA ILE A 305 -20.15 3.40 -8.26
C ILE A 305 -18.97 2.87 -9.07
N GLN A 306 -18.69 3.50 -10.20
CA GLN A 306 -17.48 3.24 -10.97
C GLN A 306 -16.26 3.87 -10.27
N ILE A 307 -15.13 3.16 -10.30
CA ILE A 307 -13.89 3.56 -9.65
C ILE A 307 -12.75 3.41 -10.67
N GLU A 308 -12.06 4.52 -10.95
CA GLU A 308 -10.91 4.66 -11.86
C GLU A 308 -11.18 4.17 -13.30
N GLY A 309 -11.51 5.08 -14.17
CA GLY A 309 -11.69 4.89 -15.60
C GLY A 309 -12.95 5.57 -16.09
N GLU A 310 -13.08 5.72 -17.36
CA GLU A 310 -14.19 6.41 -18.04
C GLU A 310 -15.56 5.93 -17.54
N ASP A 311 -16.52 6.85 -17.48
CA ASP A 311 -17.90 6.61 -17.04
C ASP A 311 -18.55 5.52 -17.93
N GLU A 312 -18.58 4.29 -17.48
CA GLU A 312 -19.35 3.22 -18.12
C GLU A 312 -20.75 3.14 -17.53
N TYR A 313 -21.73 3.44 -18.34
CA TYR A 313 -23.14 3.30 -17.99
C TYR A 313 -23.69 1.99 -18.54
N GLU A 314 -24.50 1.29 -17.74
CA GLU A 314 -25.17 0.07 -18.19
C GLU A 314 -26.19 0.38 -19.28
N LEU A 315 -25.96 -0.18 -20.48
CA LEU A 315 -26.81 -0.01 -21.63
C LEU A 315 -28.07 -0.88 -21.50
N ASP A 316 -29.24 -0.26 -21.36
CA ASP A 316 -30.54 -0.95 -21.29
C ASP A 316 -30.99 -1.38 -22.70
N GLN A 317 -30.98 -0.47 -23.66
CA GLN A 317 -31.45 -0.72 -25.02
C GLN A 317 -30.86 0.28 -26.03
N ILE A 318 -30.57 -0.20 -27.25
CA ILE A 318 -30.30 0.66 -28.40
C ILE A 318 -31.64 0.97 -29.06
N ILE A 319 -31.92 2.27 -29.21
CA ILE A 319 -33.18 2.79 -29.78
C ILE A 319 -33.04 2.94 -31.30
N ASP A 320 -31.86 3.43 -31.75
CA ASP A 320 -31.65 3.78 -33.16
C ASP A 320 -30.15 3.82 -33.51
N SER A 321 -29.81 3.75 -34.80
CA SER A 321 -28.43 3.87 -35.28
C SER A 321 -28.35 4.78 -36.49
N ARG A 322 -27.27 5.54 -36.64
CA ARG A 322 -26.98 6.35 -37.82
C ARG A 322 -25.52 6.37 -38.19
N LEU A 323 -25.23 6.64 -39.44
CA LEU A 323 -23.90 6.98 -39.91
C LEU A 323 -23.80 8.51 -40.07
N HIS A 324 -22.91 9.15 -39.31
CA HIS A 324 -22.69 10.58 -39.35
C HIS A 324 -21.18 10.87 -39.48
N TYR A 325 -20.82 11.62 -40.55
CA TYR A 325 -19.40 11.84 -40.94
C TYR A 325 -18.55 10.55 -41.00
N ASN A 326 -19.13 9.50 -41.62
CA ASN A 326 -18.48 8.18 -41.75
C ASN A 326 -18.18 7.47 -40.41
N LYS A 327 -18.82 7.88 -39.32
CA LYS A 327 -18.74 7.24 -38.00
C LYS A 327 -20.11 6.74 -37.55
N PHE A 328 -20.15 5.49 -37.05
CA PHE A 328 -21.39 4.94 -36.49
C PHE A 328 -21.71 5.63 -35.15
N GLN A 329 -22.95 5.98 -34.98
CA GLN A 329 -23.52 6.52 -33.74
C GLN A 329 -24.79 5.78 -33.38
N TYR A 330 -24.99 5.52 -32.08
CA TYR A 330 -26.18 4.91 -31.54
C TYR A 330 -26.96 5.91 -30.68
N ARG A 331 -28.26 5.87 -30.78
CA ARG A 331 -29.16 6.49 -29.82
C ARG A 331 -29.56 5.40 -28.83
N ALA A 332 -29.16 5.57 -27.59
CA ALA A 332 -29.12 4.51 -26.58
C ALA A 332 -29.93 4.95 -25.35
N LYS A 333 -30.60 3.99 -24.74
CA LYS A 333 -31.21 4.14 -23.43
C LYS A 333 -30.31 3.56 -22.38
N TRP A 334 -29.86 4.41 -21.45
CA TRP A 334 -28.97 4.04 -20.38
C TRP A 334 -29.76 3.78 -19.09
N LYS A 335 -29.44 2.71 -18.40
CA LYS A 335 -30.15 2.32 -17.17
C LYS A 335 -29.94 3.36 -16.06
N GLY A 336 -31.05 3.86 -15.52
CA GLY A 336 -31.01 4.89 -14.47
C GLY A 336 -30.86 6.33 -14.95
N HIS A 337 -30.85 6.59 -16.27
CA HIS A 337 -30.80 7.93 -16.83
C HIS A 337 -32.22 8.48 -17.16
N SER A 338 -32.34 9.81 -17.15
CA SER A 338 -33.58 10.45 -17.50
C SER A 338 -33.90 10.30 -19.00
N PRO A 339 -35.19 10.33 -19.42
CA PRO A 339 -35.61 10.21 -20.83
C PRO A 339 -35.01 11.28 -21.77
N GLU A 340 -34.44 12.33 -21.25
CA GLU A 340 -33.77 13.36 -22.05
C GLU A 340 -32.47 12.82 -22.68
N HIS A 341 -31.77 11.92 -22.01
CA HIS A 341 -30.56 11.24 -22.53
C HIS A 341 -30.87 10.26 -23.67
N ASP A 342 -32.10 9.75 -23.76
CA ASP A 342 -32.54 8.87 -24.83
C ASP A 342 -32.60 9.56 -26.21
N LYS A 343 -32.48 10.88 -26.23
CA LYS A 343 -32.48 11.71 -27.46
C LYS A 343 -31.07 12.00 -27.98
N VAL A 344 -30.05 11.68 -27.23
CA VAL A 344 -28.65 11.98 -27.56
C VAL A 344 -28.05 10.88 -28.42
N TRP A 345 -27.23 11.27 -29.41
CA TRP A 345 -26.48 10.35 -30.23
C TRP A 345 -25.04 10.16 -29.65
N TYR A 346 -24.74 8.95 -29.34
CA TYR A 346 -23.42 8.55 -28.77
C TYR A 346 -22.55 7.89 -29.82
N PRO A 347 -21.21 8.12 -29.82
CA PRO A 347 -20.29 7.36 -30.67
C PRO A 347 -20.41 5.85 -30.42
N ALA A 348 -20.18 5.03 -31.44
CA ALA A 348 -20.25 3.58 -31.30
C ALA A 348 -19.24 3.03 -30.26
N GLU A 349 -18.14 3.73 -30.08
CA GLU A 349 -17.09 3.43 -29.08
C GLU A 349 -17.65 3.38 -27.65
N ASN A 350 -18.65 4.19 -27.32
CA ASN A 350 -19.32 4.19 -26.01
C ASN A 350 -20.17 2.94 -25.76
N CYS A 351 -20.40 2.10 -26.76
CA CYS A 351 -21.17 0.87 -26.64
C CYS A 351 -20.32 -0.40 -26.78
N ASN A 352 -18.98 -0.28 -26.80
CA ASN A 352 -18.06 -1.38 -27.04
C ASN A 352 -18.17 -2.50 -25.98
N ASN A 353 -18.45 -2.14 -24.72
CA ASN A 353 -18.58 -3.10 -23.62
C ASN A 353 -19.98 -3.73 -23.53
N ALA A 354 -20.91 -3.39 -24.46
CA ALA A 354 -22.26 -3.92 -24.51
C ALA A 354 -22.54 -4.70 -25.80
N GLU A 355 -21.59 -5.48 -26.27
CA GLU A 355 -21.66 -6.23 -27.54
C GLU A 355 -22.96 -7.03 -27.72
N HIS A 356 -23.44 -7.66 -26.66
CA HIS A 356 -24.67 -8.46 -26.72
C HIS A 356 -25.90 -7.60 -27.05
N THR A 357 -25.99 -6.39 -26.51
CA THR A 357 -27.10 -5.47 -26.75
C THR A 357 -27.01 -4.86 -28.14
N VAL A 358 -25.79 -4.56 -28.63
CA VAL A 358 -25.52 -4.10 -29.98
C VAL A 358 -25.90 -5.19 -31.00
N GLN A 359 -25.46 -6.43 -30.80
CA GLN A 359 -25.80 -7.56 -31.66
C GLN A 359 -27.30 -7.85 -31.69
N ARG A 360 -27.99 -7.74 -30.55
CA ARG A 360 -29.45 -7.90 -30.46
C ARG A 360 -30.19 -6.84 -31.29
N PHE A 361 -29.70 -5.61 -31.32
CA PHE A 361 -30.29 -4.53 -32.13
C PHE A 361 -30.12 -4.80 -33.62
N HIS A 362 -28.91 -5.21 -34.07
CA HIS A 362 -28.64 -5.49 -35.49
C HIS A 362 -29.25 -6.80 -36.02
N ARG A 363 -29.73 -7.68 -35.16
CA ARG A 363 -30.47 -8.93 -35.55
C ARG A 363 -31.97 -8.70 -35.70
N ARG A 364 -32.49 -7.52 -35.36
CA ARG A 364 -33.87 -7.10 -35.60
C ARG A 364 -34.00 -6.45 -36.95
#